data_3d5f896533c34b1a4de3be152ac7551a
#
_entry.id   3d5f896533c34b1a4de3be152ac7551a
#
_cell.length_a   1.000
_cell.length_b   1.000
_cell.length_c   1.000
_cell.angle_alpha   90.00
_cell.angle_beta   90.00
_cell.angle_gamma   90.00
#
_symmetry.space_group_name_H-M   'P 1'
#
loop_
_entity.id
_entity.type
_entity.pdbx_description
1 polymer ?
#
loop_
_entity_poly.entity_id
_entity_poly.type
_entity_poly.pdbx_seq_one_letter_code
_entity_poly.pdbx_strand_id
1 'polypeptide(L)'
;KPHWVLHPATDAERTVAACMDVPAIRELFMPAETAIVMKEQRIEAIDGNVWISGVIDRLVIDGNSACIVDFKTDHADTAEQLRERHEAQLQAYARIVSKITRIPCDRIRLMIISTHLKTVIQV
;
A
#
# COMPACT_ATOMS: atom_id res chain seq x y z
N LYS A 1 -20.81 10.70 23.13
CA LYS A 1 -19.97 9.50 23.28
C LYS A 1 -19.32 9.13 21.96
N PRO A 2 -18.03 8.86 21.94
CA PRO A 2 -17.41 8.31 20.74
C PRO A 2 -17.98 6.92 20.46
N HIS A 3 -18.25 6.67 19.18
CA HIS A 3 -18.77 5.39 18.72
C HIS A 3 -17.68 4.53 18.07
N TRP A 4 -16.47 4.69 18.50
CA TRP A 4 -15.37 3.89 17.99
C TRP A 4 -15.07 2.74 18.95
N VAL A 5 -14.65 1.63 18.38
CA VAL A 5 -14.34 0.42 19.13
C VAL A 5 -12.83 0.21 19.13
N LEU A 6 -12.27 -0.03 20.30
CA LEU A 6 -10.87 -0.40 20.45
C LEU A 6 -10.72 -1.88 20.17
N HIS A 7 -9.74 -2.22 19.35
CA HIS A 7 -9.37 -3.60 19.11
C HIS A 7 -7.85 -3.75 19.22
N PRO A 8 -7.33 -4.95 19.51
CA PRO A 8 -5.89 -5.17 19.52
C PRO A 8 -5.28 -4.86 18.16
N ALA A 9 -4.10 -4.27 18.16
CA ALA A 9 -3.36 -4.04 16.93
C ALA A 9 -2.95 -5.37 16.30
N THR A 10 -3.03 -5.46 14.98
CA THR A 10 -2.51 -6.60 14.24
C THR A 10 -0.98 -6.62 14.29
N ASP A 11 -0.37 -7.74 13.91
CA ASP A 11 1.09 -7.82 13.83
C ASP A 11 1.63 -6.82 12.80
N ALA A 12 0.94 -6.67 11.67
CA ALA A 12 1.33 -5.69 10.65
C ALA A 12 1.28 -4.26 11.22
N GLU A 13 0.20 -3.91 11.92
CA GLU A 13 0.06 -2.60 12.52
C GLU A 13 1.15 -2.31 13.55
N ARG A 14 1.47 -3.29 14.42
CA ARG A 14 2.55 -3.13 15.40
C ARG A 14 3.90 -2.97 14.73
N THR A 15 4.15 -3.74 13.66
CA THR A 15 5.42 -3.68 12.95
C THR A 15 5.60 -2.33 12.25
N VAL A 16 4.53 -1.81 11.65
CA VAL A 16 4.55 -0.49 11.01
C VAL A 16 4.72 0.60 12.07
N ALA A 17 4.02 0.50 13.20
CA ALA A 17 4.15 1.47 14.28
C ALA A 17 5.58 1.57 14.79
N ALA A 18 6.30 0.45 14.85
CA ALA A 18 7.70 0.43 15.24
C ALA A 18 8.63 1.15 14.26
N CYS A 19 8.16 1.40 13.02
CA CYS A 19 8.93 2.10 12.00
C CYS A 19 8.55 3.57 11.85
N MET A 20 7.61 4.07 12.66
CA MET A 20 7.09 5.45 12.53
C MET A 20 8.08 6.54 12.92
N ASP A 21 9.22 6.17 13.50
CA ASP A 21 10.33 7.10 13.73
C ASP A 21 11.12 7.41 12.46
N VAL A 22 10.91 6.64 11.38
CA VAL A 22 11.52 6.91 10.07
C VAL A 22 10.68 7.95 9.33
N PRO A 23 11.23 9.15 9.02
CA PRO A 23 10.43 10.23 8.42
C PRO A 23 9.73 9.85 7.12
N ALA A 24 10.41 9.11 6.23
CA ALA A 24 9.82 8.72 4.95
C ALA A 24 8.61 7.79 5.12
N ILE A 25 8.64 6.91 6.11
CA ILE A 25 7.51 6.02 6.43
C ILE A 25 6.38 6.85 7.04
N ARG A 26 6.71 7.72 7.98
CA ARG A 26 5.71 8.56 8.66
C ARG A 26 4.94 9.43 7.68
N GLU A 27 5.61 9.97 6.67
CA GLU A 27 4.96 10.83 5.66
C GLU A 27 3.86 10.09 4.89
N LEU A 28 4.02 8.80 4.63
CA LEU A 28 3.00 8.01 3.95
C LEU A 28 1.72 7.86 4.77
N PHE A 29 1.78 8.10 6.08
CA PHE A 29 0.64 8.03 6.99
C PHE A 29 0.05 9.40 7.31
N MET A 30 0.48 10.45 6.60
CA MET A 30 -0.02 11.81 6.76
C MET A 30 -0.61 12.31 5.44
N PRO A 31 -1.73 11.74 4.97
CA PRO A 31 -2.33 12.14 3.71
C PRO A 31 -2.97 13.54 3.83
N ALA A 32 -3.21 14.17 2.68
CA ALA A 32 -3.95 15.41 2.62
C ALA A 32 -5.37 15.22 3.18
N GLU A 33 -5.97 16.28 3.72
CA GLU A 33 -7.33 16.22 4.29
C GLU A 33 -8.38 15.77 3.27
N THR A 34 -8.16 16.06 1.99
CA THR A 34 -9.06 15.66 0.90
C THR A 34 -8.92 14.21 0.49
N ALA A 35 -7.91 13.51 0.99
CA ALA A 35 -7.64 12.13 0.60
C ALA A 35 -8.60 11.15 1.25
N ILE A 36 -8.95 10.12 0.50
CA ILE A 36 -9.69 8.97 1.01
C ILE A 36 -8.67 7.86 1.28
N VAL A 37 -8.68 7.36 2.51
CA VAL A 37 -7.76 6.29 2.93
C VAL A 37 -8.56 5.03 3.17
N MET A 38 -8.19 3.95 2.46
CA MET A 38 -8.79 2.63 2.64
C MET A 38 -7.71 1.67 3.11
N LYS A 39 -7.97 0.97 4.20
CA LYS A 39 -7.06 -0.02 4.77
C LYS A 39 -7.57 -1.42 4.47
N GLU A 40 -6.64 -2.33 4.20
CA GLU A 40 -6.96 -3.72 3.91
C GLU A 40 -8.07 -3.84 2.86
N GLN A 41 -7.92 -3.11 1.77
CA GLN A 41 -8.92 -3.06 0.71
C GLN A 41 -8.83 -4.32 -0.15
N ARG A 42 -9.85 -5.15 -0.08
CA ARG A 42 -9.95 -6.33 -0.94
C ARG A 42 -10.25 -5.91 -2.37
N ILE A 43 -9.54 -6.51 -3.30
CA ILE A 43 -9.77 -6.33 -4.73
C ILE A 43 -9.92 -7.69 -5.40
N GLU A 44 -10.83 -7.74 -6.39
CA GLU A 44 -11.03 -8.90 -7.23
C GLU A 44 -11.40 -8.39 -8.62
N ALA A 45 -10.68 -8.83 -9.64
CA ALA A 45 -10.95 -8.41 -11.02
C ALA A 45 -10.29 -9.33 -12.02
N ILE A 46 -10.74 -9.23 -13.27
CA ILE A 46 -10.09 -9.89 -14.40
C ILE A 46 -9.15 -8.87 -15.05
N ASP A 47 -7.88 -9.25 -15.17
CA ASP A 47 -6.85 -8.49 -15.88
C ASP A 47 -6.42 -9.29 -17.09
N GLY A 48 -6.95 -8.91 -18.26
CA GLY A 48 -6.82 -9.74 -19.46
C GLY A 48 -7.58 -11.06 -19.29
N ASN A 49 -6.87 -12.18 -19.29
CA ASN A 49 -7.45 -13.50 -19.08
C ASN A 49 -7.17 -14.05 -17.67
N VAL A 50 -6.61 -13.23 -16.78
CA VAL A 50 -6.19 -13.66 -15.45
C VAL A 50 -7.11 -13.08 -14.40
N TRP A 51 -7.63 -13.94 -13.53
CA TRP A 51 -8.35 -13.50 -12.35
C TRP A 51 -7.33 -13.08 -11.29
N ILE A 52 -7.46 -11.85 -10.81
CA ILE A 52 -6.60 -11.31 -9.74
C ILE A 52 -7.46 -11.09 -8.52
N SER A 53 -7.01 -11.64 -7.41
CA SER A 53 -7.64 -11.45 -6.10
C SER A 53 -6.56 -11.14 -5.09
N GLY A 54 -6.79 -10.16 -4.24
CA GLY A 54 -5.81 -9.78 -3.22
C GLY A 54 -6.34 -8.72 -2.29
N VAL A 55 -5.46 -8.30 -1.39
CA VAL A 55 -5.76 -7.24 -0.42
C VAL A 55 -4.66 -6.19 -0.52
N ILE A 56 -5.06 -4.95 -0.74
CA ILE A 56 -4.15 -3.80 -0.69
C ILE A 56 -4.11 -3.34 0.77
N ASP A 57 -2.92 -3.32 1.36
CA ASP A 57 -2.76 -2.95 2.76
C ASP A 57 -3.24 -1.53 3.04
N ARG A 58 -2.88 -0.61 2.17
CA ARG A 58 -3.32 0.79 2.28
C ARG A 58 -3.44 1.40 0.88
N LEU A 59 -4.61 1.93 0.59
CA LEU A 59 -4.88 2.64 -0.66
C LEU A 59 -5.32 4.06 -0.31
N VAL A 60 -4.60 5.04 -0.83
CA VAL A 60 -4.92 6.46 -0.63
C VAL A 60 -5.31 7.05 -1.98
N ILE A 61 -6.49 7.63 -2.05
CA ILE A 61 -7.00 8.30 -3.24
C ILE A 61 -7.16 9.78 -2.94
N ASP A 62 -6.54 10.62 -3.74
CA ASP A 62 -6.65 12.08 -3.62
C ASP A 62 -6.91 12.67 -5.01
N GLY A 63 -8.18 12.99 -5.26
CA GLY A 63 -8.60 13.52 -6.56
C GLY A 63 -8.30 12.53 -7.68
N ASN A 64 -7.43 12.91 -8.61
CA ASN A 64 -7.08 12.10 -9.77
C ASN A 64 -5.73 11.39 -9.60
N SER A 65 -5.32 11.16 -8.37
CA SER A 65 -4.12 10.42 -8.05
C SER A 65 -4.36 9.40 -6.95
N ALA A 66 -3.53 8.37 -6.88
CA ALA A 66 -3.62 7.35 -5.86
C ALA A 66 -2.24 6.86 -5.45
N CYS A 67 -2.16 6.26 -4.28
CA CYS A 67 -0.97 5.60 -3.78
C CYS A 67 -1.34 4.26 -3.18
N ILE A 68 -0.71 3.21 -3.67
CA ILE A 68 -0.82 1.86 -3.12
C ILE A 68 0.40 1.64 -2.23
N VAL A 69 0.16 1.34 -0.96
CA VAL A 69 1.21 1.05 -0.01
C VAL A 69 1.07 -0.40 0.45
N ASP A 70 2.15 -1.14 0.36
CA ASP A 70 2.20 -2.54 0.74
C ASP A 70 3.30 -2.73 1.78
N PHE A 71 2.97 -3.44 2.87
CA PHE A 71 3.91 -3.70 3.95
C PHE A 71 4.56 -5.06 3.75
N LYS A 72 5.88 -5.10 3.72
CA LYS A 72 6.63 -6.34 3.56
C LYS A 72 7.56 -6.58 4.74
N THR A 73 7.50 -7.78 5.26
CA THR A 73 8.34 -8.23 6.37
C THR A 73 9.48 -9.14 5.90
N ASP A 74 9.62 -9.31 4.59
CA ASP A 74 10.65 -10.14 3.99
C ASP A 74 12.04 -9.73 4.50
N HIS A 75 12.86 -10.74 4.78
CA HIS A 75 14.28 -10.54 5.12
C HIS A 75 15.11 -10.49 3.84
N ALA A 76 14.94 -9.43 3.07
CA ALA A 76 15.77 -9.16 1.90
C ALA A 76 16.96 -8.29 2.31
N ASP A 77 18.09 -8.49 1.64
CA ASP A 77 19.29 -7.73 1.93
C ASP A 77 19.26 -6.32 1.33
N THR A 78 18.53 -6.14 0.25
CA THR A 78 18.47 -4.86 -0.47
C THR A 78 17.05 -4.49 -0.86
N ALA A 79 16.83 -3.19 -1.08
CA ALA A 79 15.58 -2.67 -1.60
C ALA A 79 15.27 -3.24 -2.99
N GLU A 80 16.28 -3.41 -3.82
CA GLU A 80 16.11 -3.95 -5.18
C GLU A 80 15.58 -5.38 -5.16
N GLN A 81 16.02 -6.21 -4.23
CA GLN A 81 15.50 -7.57 -4.10
C GLN A 81 14.01 -7.57 -3.75
N LEU A 82 13.58 -6.69 -2.87
CA LEU A 82 12.16 -6.56 -2.53
C LEU A 82 11.35 -6.08 -3.72
N ARG A 83 11.86 -5.10 -4.42
CA ARG A 83 11.21 -4.57 -5.61
C ARG A 83 11.01 -5.67 -6.66
N GLU A 84 12.04 -6.44 -6.96
CA GLU A 84 11.97 -7.54 -7.93
C GLU A 84 10.94 -8.59 -7.54
N ARG A 85 10.86 -8.92 -6.25
CA ARG A 85 9.91 -9.94 -5.76
C ARG A 85 8.45 -9.51 -5.91
N HIS A 86 8.17 -8.23 -5.71
CA HIS A 86 6.80 -7.75 -5.51
C HIS A 86 6.28 -6.81 -6.59
N GLU A 87 7.12 -6.40 -7.52
CA GLU A 87 6.77 -5.43 -8.55
C GLU A 87 5.58 -5.88 -9.40
N ALA A 88 5.59 -7.11 -9.87
CA ALA A 88 4.53 -7.64 -10.74
C ALA A 88 3.17 -7.61 -10.03
N GLN A 89 3.12 -7.98 -8.75
CA GLN A 89 1.90 -7.95 -7.96
C GLN A 89 1.37 -6.53 -7.81
N LEU A 90 2.25 -5.60 -7.46
CA LEU A 90 1.85 -4.20 -7.27
C LEU A 90 1.39 -3.55 -8.56
N GLN A 91 2.04 -3.87 -9.67
CA GLN A 91 1.62 -3.38 -10.99
C GLN A 91 0.25 -3.93 -11.37
N ALA A 92 -0.03 -5.20 -11.06
CA ALA A 92 -1.34 -5.78 -11.28
C ALA A 92 -2.40 -5.07 -10.44
N TYR A 93 -2.11 -4.76 -9.18
CA TYR A 93 -3.00 -3.99 -8.32
C TYR A 93 -3.26 -2.59 -8.88
N ALA A 94 -2.23 -1.93 -9.41
CA ALA A 94 -2.39 -0.62 -10.04
C ALA A 94 -3.35 -0.67 -11.23
N ARG A 95 -3.23 -1.69 -12.07
CA ARG A 95 -4.14 -1.85 -13.21
C ARG A 95 -5.60 -2.02 -12.78
N ILE A 96 -5.83 -2.80 -11.72
CA ILE A 96 -7.18 -3.00 -11.18
C ILE A 96 -7.73 -1.70 -10.58
N VAL A 97 -6.94 -1.02 -9.76
CA VAL A 97 -7.34 0.26 -9.17
C VAL A 97 -7.65 1.28 -10.27
N SER A 98 -6.82 1.33 -11.30
CA SER A 98 -7.05 2.21 -12.46
C SER A 98 -8.39 1.92 -13.14
N LYS A 99 -8.73 0.66 -13.34
CA LYS A 99 -10.01 0.27 -13.95
C LYS A 99 -11.21 0.69 -13.11
N ILE A 100 -11.12 0.50 -11.80
CA ILE A 100 -12.22 0.78 -10.87
C ILE A 100 -12.40 2.28 -10.66
N THR A 101 -11.30 3.00 -10.47
CA THR A 101 -11.33 4.43 -10.11
C THR A 101 -11.26 5.34 -11.33
N ARG A 102 -10.83 4.83 -12.46
CA ARG A 102 -10.51 5.58 -13.69
C ARG A 102 -9.32 6.53 -13.52
N ILE A 103 -8.55 6.36 -12.46
CA ILE A 103 -7.30 7.08 -12.29
C ILE A 103 -6.26 6.43 -13.21
N PRO A 104 -5.57 7.21 -14.07
CA PRO A 104 -4.53 6.64 -14.95
C PRO A 104 -3.41 5.97 -14.15
N CYS A 105 -2.88 4.87 -14.67
CA CYS A 105 -1.80 4.13 -13.99
C CYS A 105 -0.58 5.00 -13.69
N ASP A 106 -0.27 5.97 -14.54
CA ASP A 106 0.86 6.88 -14.32
C ASP A 106 0.63 7.87 -13.18
N ARG A 107 -0.59 7.92 -12.63
CA ARG A 107 -0.94 8.70 -11.45
C ARG A 107 -1.16 7.83 -10.22
N ILE A 108 -0.81 6.57 -10.29
CA ILE A 108 -0.87 5.64 -9.16
C ILE A 108 0.55 5.31 -8.74
N ARG A 109 0.93 5.77 -7.56
CA ARG A 109 2.23 5.46 -6.98
C ARG A 109 2.17 4.10 -6.30
N LEU A 110 3.22 3.33 -6.45
CA LEU A 110 3.36 2.01 -5.83
C LEU A 110 4.52 2.07 -4.84
N MET A 111 4.23 1.84 -3.58
CA MET A 111 5.19 1.98 -2.50
C MET A 111 5.23 0.71 -1.67
N ILE A 112 6.43 0.24 -1.36
CA ILE A 112 6.65 -0.84 -0.41
C ILE A 112 7.25 -0.22 0.86
N ILE A 113 6.68 -0.56 2.01
CA ILE A 113 7.33 -0.29 3.28
C ILE A 113 8.00 -1.58 3.73
N SER A 114 9.32 -1.60 3.75
CA SER A 114 10.08 -2.71 4.29
C SER A 114 10.27 -2.50 5.78
N THR A 115 9.70 -3.38 6.59
CA THR A 115 9.88 -3.32 8.02
C THR A 115 11.25 -3.81 8.45
N HIS A 116 11.84 -4.72 7.68
CA HIS A 116 13.19 -5.23 7.93
C HIS A 116 14.26 -4.17 7.62
N LEU A 117 14.19 -3.53 6.45
CA LEU A 117 15.14 -2.50 6.04
C LEU A 117 14.80 -1.12 6.60
N LYS A 118 13.63 -0.96 7.20
CA LYS A 118 13.11 0.31 7.75
C LYS A 118 13.17 1.43 6.72
N THR A 119 12.65 1.15 5.52
CA THR A 119 12.69 2.11 4.42
C THR A 119 11.44 2.00 3.55
N VAL A 120 11.22 3.05 2.76
CA VAL A 120 10.18 3.11 1.74
C VAL A 120 10.84 2.89 0.38
N ILE A 121 10.24 2.01 -0.41
CA ILE A 121 10.75 1.66 -1.73
C ILE A 121 9.69 2.03 -2.75
N GLN A 122 10.04 2.88 -3.70
CA GLN A 122 9.16 3.19 -4.82
C GLN A 122 9.36 2.16 -5.92
N VAL A 123 8.24 1.61 -6.37
CA VAL A 123 8.25 0.58 -7.41
C VAL A 123 8.06 1.18 -8.79
#